data_c68142e88af05c19d5bbdef6130f82b7
#
_entry.id   c68142e88af05c19d5bbdef6130f82b7
#
_cell.length_a   1.000
_cell.length_b   1.000
_cell.length_c   1.000
_cell.angle_alpha   90.00
_cell.angle_beta   90.00
_cell.angle_gamma   90.00
#
_symmetry.space_group_name_H-M   'P 1'
#
loop_
_entity.id
_entity.type
_entity.pdbx_description
1 polymer ?
#
loop_
_entity_poly.entity_id
_entity_poly.type
_entity_poly.pdbx_seq_one_letter_code
_entity_poly.pdbx_strand_id
1 'polypeptide(L)'
;MDQNRAARAAARIDRMLRSESVVWLSTVGHDGQPHLVPIWFSWDGQTVLIASKPHAKKVANLRANASVMLALGEPDDDFDVGMVQGIAELPAEPASELLPASHLAKYRVQMAAIGLTPGEFVRTYSQVIRIRPTRFLPWHGRTEPASVRAAMPLDRRIAAAIRRVATGSHSPAPLALGA
;
A
#
# COMPACT_ATOMS: atom_id res chain seq x y z
N MET A 1 -23.16 -13.80 1.61
CA MET A 1 -22.35 -12.72 2.21
C MET A 1 -23.26 -11.50 2.32
N ASP A 2 -23.47 -10.95 3.50
CA ASP A 2 -24.46 -9.90 3.75
C ASP A 2 -24.06 -8.62 2.97
N GLN A 3 -24.95 -8.15 2.10
CA GLN A 3 -24.74 -6.94 1.27
C GLN A 3 -24.40 -5.71 2.12
N ASN A 4 -24.98 -5.60 3.31
CA ASN A 4 -24.72 -4.53 4.26
C ASN A 4 -23.28 -4.57 4.80
N ARG A 5 -22.70 -5.75 5.01
CA ARG A 5 -21.31 -5.92 5.44
C ARG A 5 -20.34 -5.51 4.34
N ALA A 6 -20.61 -5.89 3.08
CA ALA A 6 -19.79 -5.51 1.95
C ALA A 6 -19.80 -3.99 1.71
N ALA A 7 -20.97 -3.35 1.79
CA ALA A 7 -21.11 -1.90 1.65
C ALA A 7 -20.35 -1.13 2.75
N ARG A 8 -20.44 -1.57 4.02
CA ARG A 8 -19.70 -0.98 5.15
C ARG A 8 -18.19 -1.11 4.95
N ALA A 9 -17.74 -2.27 4.45
CA ALA A 9 -16.35 -2.53 4.14
C ALA A 9 -15.83 -1.57 3.06
N ALA A 10 -16.57 -1.44 1.95
CA ALA A 10 -16.22 -0.53 0.86
C ALA A 10 -16.18 0.93 1.32
N ALA A 11 -17.18 1.40 2.08
CA ALA A 11 -17.23 2.76 2.60
C ALA A 11 -16.06 3.06 3.55
N ARG A 12 -15.60 2.06 4.32
CA ARG A 12 -14.45 2.23 5.20
C ARG A 12 -13.16 2.34 4.40
N ILE A 13 -12.91 1.46 3.45
CA ILE A 13 -11.72 1.50 2.60
C ILE A 13 -11.71 2.78 1.75
N ASP A 14 -12.86 3.26 1.28
CA ASP A 14 -12.97 4.57 0.60
C ASP A 14 -12.46 5.71 1.50
N ARG A 15 -12.85 5.73 2.79
CA ARG A 15 -12.32 6.75 3.72
C ARG A 15 -10.81 6.65 3.90
N MET A 16 -10.25 5.43 4.04
CA MET A 16 -8.80 5.22 4.14
C MET A 16 -8.09 5.72 2.87
N LEU A 17 -8.61 5.38 1.68
CA LEU A 17 -8.06 5.86 0.40
C LEU A 17 -8.06 7.39 0.27
N ARG A 18 -9.00 8.08 0.91
CA ARG A 18 -9.05 9.56 0.94
C ARG A 18 -8.08 10.17 1.94
N SER A 19 -7.86 9.54 3.09
CA SER A 19 -7.06 10.09 4.19
C SER A 19 -5.58 9.72 4.13
N GLU A 20 -5.25 8.51 3.67
CA GLU A 20 -3.89 7.99 3.69
C GLU A 20 -2.98 8.66 2.66
N SER A 21 -1.72 8.83 3.03
CA SER A 21 -0.68 9.41 2.15
C SER A 21 0.11 8.35 1.39
N VAL A 22 0.11 7.11 1.86
CA VAL A 22 0.89 6.00 1.29
C VAL A 22 0.00 4.77 1.19
N VAL A 23 0.13 4.06 0.09
CA VAL A 23 -0.43 2.72 -0.10
C VAL A 23 0.69 1.74 -0.40
N TRP A 24 0.59 0.53 0.13
CA TRP A 24 1.46 -0.55 -0.25
C TRP A 24 0.93 -1.19 -1.53
N LEU A 25 1.72 -1.17 -2.60
CA LEU A 25 1.39 -1.78 -3.88
C LEU A 25 2.15 -3.09 -4.05
N SER A 26 1.40 -4.18 -4.17
CA SER A 26 1.93 -5.49 -4.54
C SER A 26 1.74 -5.73 -6.05
N THR A 27 2.81 -6.14 -6.71
CA THR A 27 2.83 -6.58 -8.12
C THR A 27 3.58 -7.91 -8.21
N VAL A 28 3.38 -8.68 -9.27
CA VAL A 28 4.04 -9.98 -9.47
C VAL A 28 4.89 -9.92 -10.74
N GLY A 29 6.15 -10.33 -10.63
CA GLY A 29 7.06 -10.43 -11.76
C GLY A 29 6.69 -11.57 -12.71
N HIS A 30 7.29 -11.59 -13.90
CA HIS A 30 7.14 -12.67 -14.88
C HIS A 30 7.62 -14.04 -14.35
N ASP A 31 8.51 -14.00 -13.36
CA ASP A 31 9.06 -15.13 -12.62
C ASP A 31 8.18 -15.60 -11.45
N GLY A 32 6.99 -14.97 -11.28
CA GLY A 32 6.08 -15.25 -10.18
C GLY A 32 6.49 -14.61 -8.85
N GLN A 33 7.61 -13.90 -8.77
CA GLN A 33 8.06 -13.27 -7.52
C GLN A 33 7.20 -12.05 -7.16
N PRO A 34 6.66 -12.00 -5.93
CA PRO A 34 5.95 -10.83 -5.45
C PRO A 34 6.92 -9.67 -5.19
N HIS A 35 6.46 -8.47 -5.50
CA HIS A 35 7.18 -7.22 -5.27
C HIS A 35 6.25 -6.24 -4.58
N LEU A 36 6.60 -5.80 -3.38
CA LEU A 36 5.80 -4.92 -2.54
C LEU A 36 6.56 -3.62 -2.27
N VAL A 37 5.91 -2.47 -2.50
CA VAL A 37 6.51 -1.15 -2.27
C VAL A 37 5.49 -0.16 -1.73
N PRO A 38 5.90 0.74 -0.79
CA PRO A 38 5.09 1.88 -0.41
C PRO A 38 5.12 2.92 -1.52
N ILE A 39 3.99 3.57 -1.82
CA ILE A 39 3.89 4.51 -2.92
C ILE A 39 2.84 5.60 -2.65
N TRP A 40 3.09 6.79 -3.17
CA TRP A 40 2.14 7.89 -3.19
C TRP A 40 1.03 7.63 -4.21
N PHE A 41 -0.17 8.02 -3.87
CA PHE A 41 -1.35 7.78 -4.70
C PHE A 41 -2.40 8.88 -4.56
N SER A 42 -3.30 8.97 -5.51
CA SER A 42 -4.57 9.69 -5.38
C SER A 42 -5.75 8.77 -5.67
N TRP A 43 -6.87 9.09 -5.07
CA TRP A 43 -8.13 8.37 -5.17
C TRP A 43 -9.25 9.33 -5.57
N ASP A 44 -9.98 9.04 -6.63
CA ASP A 44 -11.08 9.85 -7.14
C ASP A 44 -12.48 9.32 -6.76
N GLY A 45 -12.55 8.21 -6.03
CA GLY A 45 -13.78 7.49 -5.70
C GLY A 45 -14.02 6.27 -6.59
N GLN A 46 -13.23 6.10 -7.66
CA GLN A 46 -13.36 5.00 -8.61
C GLN A 46 -12.02 4.37 -8.98
N THR A 47 -10.98 5.18 -9.10
CA THR A 47 -9.65 4.71 -9.52
C THR A 47 -8.54 5.24 -8.61
N VAL A 48 -7.52 4.42 -8.42
CA VAL A 48 -6.27 4.83 -7.78
C VAL A 48 -5.27 5.20 -8.86
N LEU A 49 -4.71 6.42 -8.78
CA LEU A 49 -3.67 6.91 -9.67
C LEU A 49 -2.33 6.99 -8.93
N ILE A 50 -1.29 6.46 -9.54
CA ILE A 50 0.07 6.40 -9.03
C ILE A 50 1.01 6.91 -10.12
N ALA A 51 1.94 7.81 -9.76
CA ALA A 51 3.04 8.20 -10.63
C ALA A 51 4.26 7.31 -10.39
N SER A 52 4.92 6.87 -11.43
CA SER A 52 6.09 6.00 -11.38
C SER A 52 7.13 6.37 -12.43
N LYS A 53 8.40 6.00 -12.18
CA LYS A 53 9.41 6.04 -13.24
C LYS A 53 9.08 4.97 -14.28
N PRO A 54 9.21 5.25 -15.60
CA PRO A 54 8.83 4.31 -16.67
C PRO A 54 9.55 2.95 -16.64
N HIS A 55 10.77 2.94 -16.10
CA HIS A 55 11.61 1.73 -16.01
C HIS A 55 11.59 1.08 -14.61
N ALA A 56 10.67 1.48 -13.73
CA ALA A 56 10.57 0.89 -12.40
C ALA A 56 10.13 -0.58 -12.49
N LYS A 57 10.62 -1.41 -11.55
CA LYS A 57 10.30 -2.86 -11.47
C LYS A 57 8.78 -3.12 -11.48
N LYS A 58 8.00 -2.32 -10.73
CA LYS A 58 6.53 -2.43 -10.71
C LYS A 58 5.89 -2.19 -12.07
N VAL A 59 6.43 -1.27 -12.89
CA VAL A 59 5.94 -1.00 -14.25
C VAL A 59 6.25 -2.19 -15.17
N ALA A 60 7.46 -2.75 -15.08
CA ALA A 60 7.82 -3.96 -15.80
C ALA A 60 6.92 -5.15 -15.42
N ASN A 61 6.66 -5.35 -14.12
CA ASN A 61 5.75 -6.37 -13.64
C ASN A 61 4.33 -6.21 -14.21
N LEU A 62 3.81 -4.97 -14.21
CA LEU A 62 2.45 -4.67 -14.68
C LEU A 62 2.26 -4.86 -16.18
N ARG A 63 3.32 -4.76 -16.98
CA ARG A 63 3.27 -5.12 -18.42
C ARG A 63 3.04 -6.60 -18.64
N ALA A 64 3.52 -7.44 -17.71
CA ALA A 64 3.35 -8.90 -17.78
C ALA A 64 2.08 -9.37 -17.05
N ASN A 65 1.72 -8.74 -15.93
CA ASN A 65 0.58 -9.12 -15.11
C ASN A 65 -0.07 -7.87 -14.50
N ALA A 66 -1.26 -7.54 -14.97
CA ALA A 66 -2.01 -6.37 -14.54
C ALA A 66 -2.67 -6.51 -13.15
N SER A 67 -2.69 -7.70 -12.56
CA SER A 67 -3.31 -7.93 -11.26
C SER A 67 -2.48 -7.31 -10.14
N VAL A 68 -3.14 -6.59 -9.25
CA VAL A 68 -2.50 -5.92 -8.12
C VAL A 68 -3.27 -6.13 -6.82
N MET A 69 -2.53 -5.99 -5.71
CA MET A 69 -3.09 -5.82 -4.38
C MET A 69 -2.57 -4.51 -3.80
N LEU A 70 -3.47 -3.71 -3.25
CA LEU A 70 -3.15 -2.56 -2.43
C LEU A 70 -3.43 -2.88 -0.97
N ALA A 71 -2.62 -2.36 -0.06
CA ALA A 71 -2.87 -2.40 1.38
C ALA A 71 -2.69 -1.00 1.97
N LEU A 72 -3.59 -0.64 2.90
CA LEU A 72 -3.66 0.66 3.57
C LEU A 72 -3.85 0.45 5.07
N GLY A 73 -3.49 1.45 5.84
CA GLY A 73 -3.58 1.43 7.29
C GLY A 73 -2.32 0.89 7.94
N GLU A 74 -2.19 1.21 9.20
CA GLU A 74 -1.14 0.68 10.05
C GLU A 74 -1.69 -0.45 10.91
N PRO A 75 -0.94 -1.52 11.11
CA PRO A 75 -1.32 -2.56 12.04
C PRO A 75 -1.10 -2.05 13.46
N ASP A 76 -2.04 -1.23 13.96
CA ASP A 76 -2.16 -0.89 15.36
C ASP A 76 -2.74 -2.07 16.17
N ASP A 77 -3.03 -1.85 17.44
CA ASP A 77 -3.62 -2.88 18.31
C ASP A 77 -4.97 -3.42 17.80
N ASP A 78 -5.65 -2.71 16.91
CA ASP A 78 -6.93 -3.08 16.31
C ASP A 78 -6.78 -3.73 14.91
N PHE A 79 -5.57 -3.81 14.36
CA PHE A 79 -5.30 -4.34 13.00
C PHE A 79 -6.25 -3.75 11.95
N ASP A 80 -6.36 -2.42 11.93
CA ASP A 80 -7.25 -1.71 11.02
C ASP A 80 -6.63 -1.57 9.62
N VAL A 81 -6.65 -2.65 8.85
CA VAL A 81 -6.07 -2.72 7.50
C VAL A 81 -7.15 -2.83 6.44
N GLY A 82 -7.08 -1.99 5.42
CA GLY A 82 -7.85 -2.09 4.20
C GLY A 82 -7.03 -2.71 3.07
N MET A 83 -7.55 -3.74 2.41
CA MET A 83 -6.92 -4.30 1.23
C MET A 83 -7.84 -4.13 0.01
N VAL A 84 -7.24 -3.85 -1.13
CA VAL A 84 -7.95 -3.62 -2.40
C VAL A 84 -7.32 -4.48 -3.49
N GLN A 85 -8.08 -5.44 -4.00
CA GLN A 85 -7.71 -6.10 -5.25
C GLN A 85 -8.08 -5.20 -6.42
N GLY A 86 -7.25 -5.17 -7.44
CA GLY A 86 -7.49 -4.33 -8.61
C GLY A 86 -6.79 -4.81 -9.86
N ILE A 87 -7.17 -4.20 -10.97
CA ILE A 87 -6.50 -4.36 -12.26
C ILE A 87 -5.83 -3.02 -12.61
N ALA A 88 -4.55 -3.09 -12.90
CA ALA A 88 -3.75 -1.93 -13.29
C ALA A 88 -3.72 -1.75 -14.80
N GLU A 89 -3.76 -0.51 -15.24
CA GLU A 89 -3.54 -0.08 -16.62
C GLU A 89 -2.33 0.86 -16.64
N LEU A 90 -1.58 0.83 -17.73
CA LEU A 90 -0.46 1.72 -18.00
C LEU A 90 -0.84 2.63 -19.19
N PRO A 91 -1.52 3.75 -18.95
CA PRO A 91 -1.87 4.69 -20.00
C PRO A 91 -0.62 5.18 -20.74
N ALA A 92 -0.76 5.50 -22.02
CA ALA A 92 0.32 6.05 -22.85
C ALA A 92 0.57 7.55 -22.55
N GLU A 93 -0.48 8.25 -22.10
CA GLU A 93 -0.44 9.66 -21.76
C GLU A 93 0.47 9.89 -20.53
N PRO A 94 1.26 10.97 -20.55
CA PRO A 94 2.21 11.24 -19.47
C PRO A 94 1.51 11.70 -18.18
N ALA A 95 2.25 11.61 -17.07
CA ALA A 95 1.76 12.03 -15.75
C ALA A 95 1.35 13.51 -15.70
N SER A 96 1.95 14.37 -16.53
CA SER A 96 1.58 15.79 -16.64
C SER A 96 0.14 16.03 -17.14
N GLU A 97 -0.42 15.07 -17.87
CA GLU A 97 -1.79 15.15 -18.40
C GLU A 97 -2.80 14.40 -17.54
N LEU A 98 -2.38 13.29 -16.94
CA LEU A 98 -3.29 12.38 -16.24
C LEU A 98 -3.39 12.62 -14.73
N LEU A 99 -2.35 13.16 -14.10
CA LEU A 99 -2.40 13.40 -12.67
C LEU A 99 -3.21 14.66 -12.36
N PRO A 100 -4.22 14.58 -11.49
CA PRO A 100 -4.99 15.75 -11.09
C PRO A 100 -4.14 16.71 -10.26
N ALA A 101 -4.45 18.01 -10.30
CA ALA A 101 -3.78 19.02 -9.50
C ALA A 101 -3.84 18.72 -7.99
N SER A 102 -4.89 18.03 -7.53
CA SER A 102 -5.03 17.56 -6.16
C SER A 102 -3.95 16.54 -5.75
N HIS A 103 -3.45 15.70 -6.69
CA HIS A 103 -2.32 14.80 -6.43
C HIS A 103 -1.05 15.61 -6.11
N LEU A 104 -0.74 16.59 -6.94
CA LEU A 104 0.44 17.44 -6.74
C LEU A 104 0.32 18.30 -5.46
N ALA A 105 -0.87 18.78 -5.17
CA ALA A 105 -1.13 19.54 -3.93
C ALA A 105 -0.96 18.65 -2.68
N LYS A 106 -1.48 17.41 -2.71
CA LYS A 106 -1.38 16.42 -1.62
C LYS A 106 0.08 16.15 -1.22
N TYR A 107 1.00 16.08 -2.19
CA TYR A 107 2.39 15.70 -1.95
C TYR A 107 3.40 16.83 -2.10
N ARG A 108 2.95 18.09 -2.11
CA ARG A 108 3.82 19.26 -2.32
C ARG A 108 4.99 19.31 -1.33
N VAL A 109 4.73 19.04 -0.05
CA VAL A 109 5.75 19.07 1.00
C VAL A 109 6.74 17.92 0.82
N GLN A 110 6.25 16.72 0.54
CA GLN A 110 7.07 15.54 0.32
C GLN A 110 7.92 15.65 -0.95
N MET A 111 7.37 16.22 -2.03
CA MET A 111 8.15 16.52 -3.24
C MET A 111 9.29 17.48 -2.94
N ALA A 112 9.03 18.56 -2.21
CA ALA A 112 10.06 19.51 -1.80
C ALA A 112 11.14 18.86 -0.91
N ALA A 113 10.74 17.95 0.00
CA ALA A 113 11.67 17.23 0.87
C ALA A 113 12.63 16.30 0.09
N ILE A 114 12.24 15.82 -1.08
CA ILE A 114 13.11 15.04 -1.98
C ILE A 114 13.75 15.90 -3.09
N GLY A 115 13.68 17.22 -2.97
CA GLY A 115 14.33 18.17 -3.89
C GLY A 115 13.64 18.33 -5.24
N LEU A 116 12.36 18.03 -5.36
CA LEU A 116 11.62 18.13 -6.63
C LEU A 116 10.53 19.19 -6.56
N THR A 117 10.44 20.00 -7.61
CA THR A 117 9.25 20.79 -7.91
C THR A 117 8.14 19.89 -8.48
N PRO A 118 6.87 20.30 -8.46
CA PRO A 118 5.78 19.55 -9.09
C PRO A 118 6.03 19.24 -10.59
N GLY A 119 6.61 20.20 -11.33
CA GLY A 119 6.95 20.01 -12.73
C GLY A 119 8.08 18.99 -12.96
N GLU A 120 9.09 18.96 -12.10
CA GLU A 120 10.14 17.94 -12.14
C GLU A 120 9.61 16.57 -11.72
N PHE A 121 8.71 16.54 -10.76
CA PHE A 121 8.07 15.30 -10.33
C PHE A 121 7.34 14.60 -11.49
N VAL A 122 6.46 15.29 -12.22
CA VAL A 122 5.71 14.67 -13.34
C VAL A 122 6.62 14.30 -14.53
N ARG A 123 7.76 14.96 -14.70
CA ARG A 123 8.76 14.55 -15.70
C ARG A 123 9.53 13.30 -15.27
N THR A 124 9.91 13.22 -13.99
CA THR A 124 10.69 12.11 -13.44
C THR A 124 9.85 10.85 -13.27
N TYR A 125 8.62 11.02 -12.78
CA TYR A 125 7.64 9.95 -12.56
C TYR A 125 6.55 9.98 -13.64
N SER A 126 6.98 9.96 -14.90
CA SER A 126 6.14 10.23 -16.05
C SER A 126 5.15 9.12 -16.41
N GLN A 127 5.34 7.88 -15.92
CA GLN A 127 4.41 6.79 -16.15
C GLN A 127 3.31 6.80 -15.09
N VAL A 128 2.06 6.91 -15.54
CA VAL A 128 0.90 6.70 -14.66
C VAL A 128 0.56 5.21 -14.59
N ILE A 129 0.25 4.74 -13.39
CA ILE A 129 -0.40 3.46 -13.14
C ILE A 129 -1.81 3.81 -12.67
N ARG A 130 -2.82 3.41 -13.43
CA ARG A 130 -4.24 3.54 -13.10
C ARG A 130 -4.76 2.21 -12.63
N ILE A 131 -5.28 2.14 -11.41
CA ILE A 131 -5.79 0.89 -10.83
C ILE A 131 -7.29 1.01 -10.64
N ARG A 132 -8.04 0.09 -11.25
CA ARG A 132 -9.48 -0.08 -11.01
C ARG A 132 -9.68 -1.14 -9.94
N PRO A 133 -10.25 -0.80 -8.77
CA PRO A 133 -10.62 -1.77 -7.76
C PRO A 133 -11.61 -2.81 -8.30
N THR A 134 -11.36 -4.06 -7.97
CA THR A 134 -12.29 -5.18 -8.26
C THR A 134 -12.91 -5.75 -7.00
N ARG A 135 -12.21 -5.59 -5.84
CA ARG A 135 -12.70 -6.09 -4.55
C ARG A 135 -12.09 -5.32 -3.39
N PHE A 136 -12.92 -4.97 -2.42
CA PHE A 136 -12.51 -4.40 -1.14
C PHE A 136 -12.52 -5.48 -0.05
N LEU A 137 -11.42 -5.62 0.69
CA LEU A 137 -11.19 -6.64 1.70
C LEU A 137 -10.77 -5.96 3.01
N PRO A 138 -11.72 -5.61 3.89
CA PRO A 138 -11.37 -5.07 5.20
C PRO A 138 -10.83 -6.18 6.10
N TRP A 139 -9.80 -5.88 6.83
CA TRP A 139 -9.26 -6.73 7.89
C TRP A 139 -9.40 -6.01 9.22
N HIS A 140 -10.07 -6.66 10.19
CA HIS A 140 -10.25 -6.14 11.53
C HIS A 140 -9.83 -7.18 12.56
N GLY A 141 -8.96 -6.81 13.48
CA GLY A 141 -8.57 -7.67 14.60
C GLY A 141 -9.67 -7.92 15.63
N ARG A 142 -10.69 -7.04 15.68
CA ARG A 142 -11.77 -7.08 16.69
C ARG A 142 -12.97 -7.99 16.37
N THR A 143 -13.01 -8.61 15.19
CA THR A 143 -14.17 -9.44 14.81
C THR A 143 -14.10 -10.89 15.31
N GLU A 144 -13.01 -11.29 15.92
CA GLU A 144 -12.89 -12.61 16.53
C GLU A 144 -13.39 -12.56 17.98
N PRO A 145 -14.32 -13.43 18.37
CA PRO A 145 -14.72 -13.58 19.78
C PRO A 145 -13.49 -13.82 20.65
N ALA A 146 -13.48 -13.30 21.87
CA ALA A 146 -12.37 -13.47 22.81
C ALA A 146 -11.96 -14.95 23.02
N SER A 147 -12.89 -15.88 22.84
CA SER A 147 -12.67 -17.32 22.86
C SER A 147 -11.80 -17.84 21.70
N VAL A 148 -11.89 -17.24 20.50
CA VAL A 148 -11.06 -17.60 19.35
C VAL A 148 -9.65 -17.00 19.46
N ARG A 149 -9.55 -15.77 20.02
CA ARG A 149 -8.26 -15.16 20.36
C ARG A 149 -7.46 -16.00 21.36
N ALA A 150 -8.13 -16.64 22.31
CA ALA A 150 -7.49 -17.53 23.29
C ALA A 150 -7.10 -18.88 22.70
N ALA A 151 -7.72 -19.33 21.61
CA ALA A 151 -7.49 -20.61 20.96
C ALA A 151 -6.43 -20.56 19.83
N MET A 152 -6.05 -19.38 19.35
CA MET A 152 -4.88 -19.25 18.47
C MET A 152 -3.63 -19.05 19.35
N PRO A 153 -2.79 -20.05 19.51
CA PRO A 153 -1.45 -19.82 20.04
C PRO A 153 -0.64 -19.09 18.94
N LEU A 154 -0.81 -17.82 18.80
CA LEU A 154 0.26 -16.98 18.27
C LEU A 154 1.40 -17.24 19.24
N ASP A 155 2.42 -17.94 18.76
CA ASP A 155 3.59 -18.26 19.56
C ASP A 155 3.99 -16.96 20.30
N ARG A 156 3.92 -16.98 21.63
CA ARG A 156 4.23 -15.83 22.49
C ARG A 156 5.58 -15.19 22.12
N ARG A 157 6.45 -15.98 21.46
CA ARG A 157 7.74 -15.55 20.91
C ARG A 157 7.58 -14.60 19.71
N ILE A 158 6.61 -14.83 18.81
CA ILE A 158 6.35 -13.95 17.65
C ILE A 158 5.74 -12.64 18.14
N ALA A 159 4.78 -12.68 19.05
CA ALA A 159 4.19 -11.48 19.65
C ALA A 159 5.22 -10.67 20.45
N ALA A 160 6.15 -11.31 21.17
CA ALA A 160 7.24 -10.64 21.88
C ALA A 160 8.28 -10.05 20.91
N ALA A 161 8.55 -10.71 19.78
CA ALA A 161 9.44 -10.20 18.74
C ALA A 161 8.86 -8.96 18.06
N ILE A 162 7.57 -8.98 17.70
CA ILE A 162 6.86 -7.84 17.13
C ILE A 162 6.86 -6.66 18.11
N ARG A 163 6.58 -6.87 19.39
CA ARG A 163 6.64 -5.81 20.42
C ARG A 163 8.04 -5.21 20.57
N ARG A 164 9.11 -6.01 20.52
CA ARG A 164 10.50 -5.52 20.61
C ARG A 164 10.87 -4.63 19.41
N VAL A 165 10.40 -4.94 18.22
CA VAL A 165 10.59 -4.12 17.02
C VAL A 165 9.81 -2.81 17.14
N ALA A 166 8.55 -2.86 17.60
CA ALA A 166 7.70 -1.70 17.76
C ALA A 166 8.16 -0.74 18.89
N THR A 167 8.82 -1.25 19.93
CA THR A 167 9.30 -0.42 21.07
C THR A 167 10.73 0.10 20.92
N GLY A 168 11.40 -0.15 19.77
CA GLY A 168 12.72 0.45 19.46
C GLY A 168 13.89 0.01 20.35
N SER A 169 13.75 -1.04 21.16
CA SER A 169 14.86 -1.54 21.97
C SER A 169 15.79 -2.46 21.16
N HIS A 170 16.61 -1.86 20.30
CA HIS A 170 17.77 -2.52 19.71
C HIS A 170 18.92 -2.51 20.73
N SER A 171 19.13 -3.63 21.39
CA SER A 171 20.43 -3.92 22.00
C SER A 171 21.18 -4.83 21.02
N PRO A 172 22.30 -4.40 20.42
CA PRO A 172 23.06 -5.27 19.53
C PRO A 172 23.71 -6.38 20.36
N ALA A 173 23.43 -7.64 20.00
CA ALA A 173 24.17 -8.77 20.52
C ALA A 173 25.61 -8.72 19.96
N PRO A 174 26.67 -9.01 20.80
CA PRO A 174 28.03 -9.01 20.31
C PRO A 174 28.25 -10.16 19.33
N LEU A 175 28.79 -9.81 18.15
CA LEU A 175 29.31 -10.78 17.18
C LEU A 175 30.51 -11.51 17.81
N ALA A 176 30.33 -12.78 18.15
CA ALA A 176 31.45 -13.66 18.49
C ALA A 176 32.20 -13.99 17.20
N LEU A 177 33.33 -13.36 16.98
CA LEU A 177 34.35 -13.80 16.04
C LEU A 177 34.99 -15.08 16.61
N GLY A 178 34.61 -16.22 16.11
CA GLY A 178 35.27 -17.48 16.30
C GLY A 178 36.44 -17.64 15.32
N ALA A 179 37.58 -18.06 15.85
CA ALA A 179 38.84 -18.35 15.18
C ALA A 179 38.75 -19.44 14.12
#